data_db3d2802e3d24371137726425a2e56ee
#
_entry.id   db3d2802e3d24371137726425a2e56ee
#
_cell.length_a   1.000
_cell.length_b   1.000
_cell.length_c   1.000
_cell.angle_alpha   90.00
_cell.angle_beta   90.00
_cell.angle_gamma   90.00
#
_symmetry.space_group_name_H-M   'P 1'
#
loop_
_entity.id
_entity.type
_entity.pdbx_description
1 polymer ?
#
loop_
_entity_poly.entity_id
_entity_poly.type
_entity_poly.pdbx_seq_one_letter_code
_entity_poly.pdbx_strand_id
1 'polypeptide(L)'
;MSTLVSTGLKKSFDNKTVIHDVSLEVKSGEIVGLLGPNGAGKTTTFYMIVGLIKSDEGSININEKNITLDPIHRRFEHGISYLPQEPSIFRDMTARDNIKAILEIDKNLNSSERAEILENLIEKFDLRKFIDTKGVQLSGGERRRVEIARALALKPKFLLLDEPFAGIDPISVIDIQRIIKVLANDSIGIL
;
A
#
# COMPACT_ATOMS: atom_id res chain seq x y z
N MET A 1 -6.33 -17.38 -7.38
CA MET A 1 -6.17 -16.55 -6.17
C MET A 1 -4.69 -16.36 -5.91
N SER A 2 -4.26 -15.16 -5.56
CA SER A 2 -2.85 -14.90 -5.19
C SER A 2 -2.70 -14.94 -3.68
N THR A 3 -1.52 -15.38 -3.20
CA THR A 3 -1.20 -15.45 -1.77
C THR A 3 0.15 -14.80 -1.54
N LEU A 4 0.23 -13.93 -0.53
CA LEU A 4 1.47 -13.37 0.00
C LEU A 4 1.76 -14.05 1.33
N VAL A 5 2.91 -14.71 1.44
CA VAL A 5 3.32 -15.46 2.63
C VAL A 5 4.67 -14.98 3.10
N SER A 6 4.80 -14.67 4.37
CA SER A 6 6.10 -14.55 5.04
C SER A 6 6.23 -15.65 6.09
N THR A 7 7.42 -16.23 6.19
CA THR A 7 7.68 -17.36 7.11
C THR A 7 8.97 -17.10 7.87
N GLY A 8 8.91 -17.16 9.20
CA GLY A 8 10.05 -17.12 10.07
C GLY A 8 10.91 -15.85 9.97
N LEU A 9 10.30 -14.70 9.70
CA LEU A 9 11.05 -13.44 9.54
C LEU A 9 11.74 -13.06 10.84
N LYS A 10 13.04 -12.78 10.76
CA LYS A 10 13.85 -12.22 11.84
C LYS A 10 14.55 -10.95 11.41
N LYS A 11 14.72 -10.02 12.36
CA LYS A 11 15.50 -8.80 12.17
C LYS A 11 16.13 -8.32 13.46
N SER A 12 17.43 -8.03 13.37
CA SER A 12 18.21 -7.40 14.43
C SER A 12 18.82 -6.10 13.93
N PHE A 13 18.97 -5.14 14.83
CA PHE A 13 19.71 -3.90 14.63
C PHE A 13 20.67 -3.74 15.81
N ASP A 14 21.94 -3.48 15.55
CA ASP A 14 22.98 -3.22 16.57
C ASP A 14 22.90 -4.17 17.79
N ASN A 15 22.90 -5.47 17.54
CA ASN A 15 22.82 -6.53 18.54
C ASN A 15 21.47 -6.62 19.30
N LYS A 16 20.45 -5.87 18.92
CA LYS A 16 19.10 -5.98 19.46
C LYS A 16 18.18 -6.63 18.44
N THR A 17 17.65 -7.80 18.76
CA THR A 17 16.62 -8.44 17.94
C THR A 17 15.29 -7.71 18.12
N VAL A 18 14.73 -7.21 17.06
CA VAL A 18 13.44 -6.50 17.01
C VAL A 18 12.33 -7.42 16.53
N ILE A 19 12.64 -8.30 15.59
CA ILE A 19 11.72 -9.32 15.06
C ILE A 19 12.35 -10.68 15.32
N HIS A 20 11.66 -11.53 16.06
CA HIS A 20 12.19 -12.85 16.51
C HIS A 20 11.76 -13.99 15.59
N ASP A 21 10.48 -14.05 15.22
CA ASP A 21 9.90 -15.09 14.36
C ASP A 21 8.50 -14.65 13.94
N VAL A 22 8.39 -13.92 12.83
CA VAL A 22 7.09 -13.46 12.35
C VAL A 22 6.73 -14.21 11.08
N SER A 23 5.60 -14.91 11.13
CA SER A 23 4.98 -15.57 9.99
C SER A 23 3.58 -15.03 9.79
N LEU A 24 3.21 -14.70 8.56
CA LEU A 24 1.87 -14.26 8.20
C LEU A 24 1.52 -14.66 6.76
N GLU A 25 0.24 -14.77 6.51
CA GLU A 25 -0.33 -15.06 5.20
C GLU A 25 -1.44 -14.06 4.90
N VAL A 26 -1.47 -13.57 3.67
CA VAL A 26 -2.55 -12.71 3.13
C VAL A 26 -2.99 -13.28 1.79
N LYS A 27 -4.27 -13.56 1.63
CA LYS A 27 -4.87 -14.03 0.37
C LYS A 27 -5.55 -12.88 -0.38
N SER A 28 -5.65 -13.00 -1.70
CA SER A 28 -6.48 -12.09 -2.49
C SER A 28 -7.90 -12.01 -1.92
N GLY A 29 -8.39 -10.80 -1.68
CA GLY A 29 -9.71 -10.55 -1.10
C GLY A 29 -9.78 -10.65 0.42
N GLU A 30 -8.67 -10.92 1.09
CA GLU A 30 -8.60 -11.00 2.54
C GLU A 30 -8.07 -9.70 3.16
N ILE A 31 -8.57 -9.36 4.34
CA ILE A 31 -8.03 -8.27 5.18
C ILE A 31 -7.38 -8.90 6.40
N VAL A 32 -6.08 -8.76 6.52
CA VAL A 32 -5.30 -9.25 7.66
C VAL A 32 -4.80 -8.07 8.48
N GLY A 33 -5.01 -8.09 9.79
CA GLY A 33 -4.53 -7.06 10.72
C GLY A 33 -3.29 -7.51 11.48
N LEU A 34 -2.19 -6.77 11.36
CA LEU A 34 -1.01 -6.95 12.19
C LEU A 34 -1.12 -6.07 13.44
N LEU A 35 -1.41 -6.67 14.59
CA LEU A 35 -1.66 -5.98 15.85
C LEU A 35 -0.49 -6.12 16.81
N GLY A 36 -0.29 -5.13 17.65
CA GLY A 36 0.75 -5.14 18.68
C GLY A 36 1.00 -3.75 19.26
N PRO A 37 1.65 -3.65 20.43
CA PRO A 37 2.00 -2.36 21.04
C PRO A 37 3.01 -1.57 20.21
N ASN A 38 3.21 -0.30 20.58
CA ASN A 38 4.27 0.51 19.96
C ASN A 38 5.64 -0.13 20.26
N GLY A 39 6.50 -0.17 19.24
CA GLY A 39 7.82 -0.82 19.36
C GLY A 39 7.80 -2.35 19.17
N ALA A 40 6.64 -2.99 18.93
CA ALA A 40 6.55 -4.44 18.67
C ALA A 40 7.12 -4.88 17.30
N GLY A 41 7.64 -3.95 16.50
CA GLY A 41 8.23 -4.27 15.21
C GLY A 41 7.25 -4.33 14.04
N LYS A 42 6.00 -3.85 14.18
CA LYS A 42 5.02 -3.84 13.09
C LYS A 42 5.56 -3.19 11.82
N THR A 43 5.98 -1.93 11.90
CA THR A 43 6.58 -1.19 10.76
C THR A 43 7.82 -1.89 10.21
N THR A 44 8.65 -2.48 11.08
CA THR A 44 9.82 -3.26 10.64
C THR A 44 9.40 -4.48 9.83
N THR A 45 8.35 -5.19 10.25
CA THR A 45 7.77 -6.31 9.50
C THR A 45 7.23 -5.84 8.14
N PHE A 46 6.49 -4.73 8.09
CA PHE A 46 6.06 -4.12 6.84
C PHE A 46 7.25 -3.79 5.92
N TYR A 47 8.29 -3.15 6.44
CA TYR A 47 9.48 -2.78 5.66
C TYR A 47 10.22 -4.01 5.10
N MET A 48 10.25 -5.12 5.85
CA MET A 48 10.78 -6.38 5.31
C MET A 48 9.92 -6.92 4.18
N ILE A 49 8.58 -6.91 4.32
CA ILE A 49 7.66 -7.43 3.31
C ILE A 49 7.64 -6.52 2.06
N VAL A 50 7.73 -5.21 2.22
CA VAL A 50 7.78 -4.24 1.11
C VAL A 50 9.16 -4.25 0.41
N GLY A 51 10.22 -4.67 1.10
CA GLY A 51 11.59 -4.70 0.56
C GLY A 51 12.38 -3.41 0.78
N LEU A 52 11.99 -2.60 1.77
CA LEU A 52 12.74 -1.43 2.23
C LEU A 52 13.93 -1.84 3.09
N ILE A 53 13.79 -2.92 3.87
CA ILE A 53 14.87 -3.53 4.63
C ILE A 53 14.93 -5.03 4.35
N LYS A 54 16.13 -5.62 4.46
CA LYS A 54 16.30 -7.07 4.33
C LYS A 54 16.01 -7.75 5.67
N SER A 55 15.31 -8.89 5.63
CA SER A 55 15.26 -9.82 6.76
C SER A 55 16.63 -10.49 6.96
N ASP A 56 16.95 -10.81 8.20
CA ASP A 56 18.19 -11.56 8.51
C ASP A 56 17.96 -13.08 8.33
N GLU A 57 16.74 -13.55 8.63
CA GLU A 57 16.28 -14.91 8.37
C GLU A 57 14.82 -14.90 7.87
N GLY A 58 14.35 -16.06 7.44
CA GLY A 58 13.00 -16.27 6.93
C GLY A 58 12.86 -16.06 5.43
N SER A 59 11.64 -16.17 4.93
CA SER A 59 11.33 -16.03 3.52
C SER A 59 10.04 -15.26 3.28
N ILE A 60 9.94 -14.62 2.11
CA ILE A 60 8.76 -13.91 1.64
C ILE A 60 8.45 -14.42 0.23
N ASN A 61 7.21 -14.87 0.02
CA ASN A 61 6.78 -15.46 -1.23
C ASN A 61 5.46 -14.84 -1.70
N ILE A 62 5.32 -14.66 -3.01
CA ILE A 62 4.04 -14.42 -3.68
C ILE A 62 3.72 -15.66 -4.51
N ASN A 63 2.67 -16.38 -4.13
CA ASN A 63 2.40 -17.73 -4.64
C ASN A 63 3.65 -18.61 -4.45
N GLU A 64 4.14 -19.21 -5.53
CA GLU A 64 5.35 -20.05 -5.54
C GLU A 64 6.65 -19.26 -5.71
N LYS A 65 6.56 -17.94 -5.99
CA LYS A 65 7.73 -17.12 -6.26
C LYS A 65 8.33 -16.55 -4.98
N ASN A 66 9.58 -16.91 -4.70
CA ASN A 66 10.34 -16.31 -3.62
C ASN A 66 10.81 -14.90 -4.02
N ILE A 67 10.47 -13.90 -3.21
CA ILE A 67 10.81 -12.48 -3.41
C ILE A 67 11.64 -11.92 -2.26
N THR A 68 12.17 -12.77 -1.40
CA THR A 68 12.86 -12.37 -0.15
C THR A 68 13.99 -11.38 -0.40
N LEU A 69 14.76 -11.59 -1.47
CA LEU A 69 15.90 -10.74 -1.82
C LEU A 69 15.55 -9.64 -2.85
N ASP A 70 14.33 -9.62 -3.34
CA ASP A 70 13.91 -8.63 -4.33
C ASP A 70 13.83 -7.24 -3.68
N PRO A 71 14.39 -6.20 -4.31
CA PRO A 71 14.25 -4.83 -3.86
C PRO A 71 12.80 -4.33 -4.09
N ILE A 72 12.45 -3.22 -3.43
CA ILE A 72 11.09 -2.65 -3.44
C ILE A 72 10.47 -2.53 -4.84
N HIS A 73 11.22 -2.03 -5.84
CA HIS A 73 10.70 -1.85 -7.19
C HIS A 73 10.32 -3.18 -7.86
N ARG A 74 11.08 -4.27 -7.60
CA ARG A 74 10.75 -5.62 -8.09
C ARG A 74 9.51 -6.17 -7.40
N ARG A 75 9.38 -5.95 -6.08
CA ARG A 75 8.17 -6.38 -5.35
C ARG A 75 6.93 -5.65 -5.82
N PHE A 76 7.08 -4.39 -6.20
CA PHE A 76 6.02 -3.63 -6.86
C PHE A 76 5.60 -4.27 -8.19
N GLU A 77 6.55 -4.68 -9.04
CA GLU A 77 6.27 -5.42 -10.29
C GLU A 77 5.55 -6.76 -10.02
N HIS A 78 5.76 -7.38 -8.87
CA HIS A 78 5.04 -8.59 -8.45
C HIS A 78 3.63 -8.32 -7.92
N GLY A 79 3.27 -7.06 -7.79
CA GLY A 79 1.94 -6.61 -7.39
C GLY A 79 1.80 -6.28 -5.91
N ILE A 80 2.88 -5.96 -5.19
CA ILE A 80 2.81 -5.38 -3.85
C ILE A 80 2.79 -3.86 -3.97
N SER A 81 1.79 -3.21 -3.37
CA SER A 81 1.77 -1.76 -3.17
C SER A 81 1.82 -1.44 -1.68
N TYR A 82 2.39 -0.29 -1.35
CA TYR A 82 2.58 0.12 0.03
C TYR A 82 2.11 1.56 0.26
N LEU A 83 1.36 1.74 1.33
CA LEU A 83 0.90 3.04 1.80
C LEU A 83 1.52 3.31 3.18
N PRO A 84 2.53 4.20 3.28
CA PRO A 84 3.21 4.49 4.52
C PRO A 84 2.30 5.24 5.52
N GLN A 85 2.71 5.22 6.80
CA GLN A 85 2.08 5.99 7.86
C GLN A 85 2.18 7.50 7.59
N GLU A 86 3.36 7.96 7.17
CA GLU A 86 3.57 9.37 6.84
C GLU A 86 2.96 9.74 5.48
N PRO A 87 2.49 10.99 5.32
CA PRO A 87 1.96 11.46 4.05
C PRO A 87 2.95 11.32 2.91
N SER A 88 2.54 10.59 1.87
CA SER A 88 3.36 10.32 0.69
C SER A 88 2.97 11.15 -0.54
N ILE A 89 1.98 12.03 -0.41
CA ILE A 89 1.49 12.84 -1.53
C ILE A 89 2.54 13.82 -2.07
N PHE A 90 2.60 13.99 -3.37
CA PHE A 90 3.38 15.06 -4.00
C PHE A 90 2.67 16.39 -3.77
N ARG A 91 3.18 17.18 -2.85
CA ARG A 91 2.50 18.34 -2.25
C ARG A 91 2.17 19.44 -3.26
N ASP A 92 3.06 19.68 -4.23
CA ASP A 92 2.92 20.76 -5.22
C ASP A 92 2.15 20.35 -6.47
N MET A 93 1.85 19.05 -6.61
CA MET A 93 1.04 18.49 -7.69
C MET A 93 -0.43 18.44 -7.27
N THR A 94 -1.33 18.52 -8.27
CA THR A 94 -2.76 18.29 -8.04
C THR A 94 -3.02 16.83 -7.65
N ALA A 95 -4.19 16.54 -7.09
CA ALA A 95 -4.63 15.16 -6.84
C ALA A 95 -4.61 14.33 -8.15
N ARG A 96 -5.06 14.94 -9.25
CA ARG A 96 -5.00 14.37 -10.61
C ARG A 96 -3.58 13.99 -11.01
N ASP A 97 -2.66 14.94 -10.89
CA ASP A 97 -1.27 14.72 -11.32
C ASP A 97 -0.54 13.71 -10.44
N ASN A 98 -0.89 13.64 -9.15
CA ASN A 98 -0.40 12.59 -8.25
C ASN A 98 -0.72 11.19 -8.75
N ILE A 99 -1.93 10.97 -9.29
CA ILE A 99 -2.35 9.66 -9.82
C ILE A 99 -1.74 9.44 -11.21
N LYS A 100 -1.75 10.46 -12.09
CA LYS A 100 -1.18 10.39 -13.43
C LYS A 100 0.30 10.02 -13.40
N ALA A 101 1.09 10.61 -12.50
CA ALA A 101 2.51 10.33 -12.38
C ALA A 101 2.82 8.84 -12.20
N ILE A 102 1.95 8.10 -11.49
CA ILE A 102 2.10 6.65 -11.33
C ILE A 102 1.67 5.90 -12.58
N LEU A 103 0.59 6.32 -13.23
CA LEU A 103 0.12 5.69 -14.47
C LEU A 103 1.13 5.84 -15.62
N GLU A 104 1.94 6.90 -15.62
CA GLU A 104 3.00 7.15 -16.62
C GLU A 104 4.21 6.22 -16.46
N ILE A 105 4.39 5.60 -15.30
CA ILE A 105 5.47 4.63 -15.05
C ILE A 105 5.23 3.34 -15.89
N ASP A 106 3.98 2.94 -16.05
CA ASP A 106 3.66 1.78 -16.89
C ASP A 106 3.70 2.15 -18.37
N LYS A 107 4.77 1.70 -19.03
CA LYS A 107 5.00 1.94 -20.47
C LYS A 107 4.07 1.13 -21.38
N ASN A 108 3.38 0.12 -20.86
CA ASN A 108 2.45 -0.70 -21.62
C ASN A 108 1.07 -0.02 -21.77
N LEU A 109 0.75 0.95 -20.90
CA LEU A 109 -0.50 1.70 -20.97
C LEU A 109 -0.42 2.81 -22.01
N ASN A 110 -1.36 2.84 -22.95
CA ASN A 110 -1.53 3.98 -23.85
C ASN A 110 -2.29 5.14 -23.17
N SER A 111 -2.38 6.30 -23.83
CA SER A 111 -3.02 7.50 -23.27
C SER A 111 -4.50 7.32 -22.94
N SER A 112 -5.23 6.54 -23.76
CA SER A 112 -6.66 6.26 -23.55
C SER A 112 -6.87 5.37 -22.33
N GLU A 113 -6.07 4.32 -22.19
CA GLU A 113 -6.12 3.41 -21.03
C GLU A 113 -5.78 4.12 -19.73
N ARG A 114 -4.77 5.00 -19.74
CA ARG A 114 -4.43 5.83 -18.58
C ARG A 114 -5.57 6.76 -18.19
N ALA A 115 -6.24 7.39 -19.19
CA ALA A 115 -7.38 8.25 -18.93
C ALA A 115 -8.55 7.47 -18.32
N GLU A 116 -8.86 6.29 -18.84
CA GLU A 116 -9.90 5.42 -18.31
C GLU A 116 -9.62 4.98 -16.87
N ILE A 117 -8.39 4.51 -16.58
CA ILE A 117 -8.00 4.13 -15.24
C ILE A 117 -8.12 5.32 -14.27
N LEU A 118 -7.67 6.50 -14.69
CA LEU A 118 -7.77 7.71 -13.89
C LEU A 118 -9.22 8.05 -13.55
N GLU A 119 -10.14 8.05 -14.53
CA GLU A 119 -11.55 8.34 -14.30
C GLU A 119 -12.20 7.29 -13.36
N ASN A 120 -11.90 6.02 -13.56
CA ASN A 120 -12.37 4.95 -12.67
C ASN A 120 -11.89 5.16 -11.21
N LEU A 121 -10.65 5.61 -11.00
CA LEU A 121 -10.14 5.91 -9.67
C LEU A 121 -10.79 7.17 -9.09
N ILE A 122 -11.03 8.21 -9.91
CA ILE A 122 -11.73 9.43 -9.48
C ILE A 122 -13.14 9.10 -8.97
N GLU A 123 -13.88 8.27 -9.69
CA GLU A 123 -15.23 7.84 -9.27
C GLU A 123 -15.19 6.95 -8.04
N LYS A 124 -14.35 5.92 -8.06
CA LYS A 124 -14.25 4.92 -6.98
C LYS A 124 -13.90 5.54 -5.63
N PHE A 125 -13.08 6.59 -5.59
CA PHE A 125 -12.63 7.25 -4.37
C PHE A 125 -13.30 8.59 -4.09
N ASP A 126 -14.34 8.96 -4.88
CA ASP A 126 -15.06 10.25 -4.76
C ASP A 126 -14.09 11.45 -4.73
N LEU A 127 -13.18 11.50 -5.71
CA LEU A 127 -12.15 12.54 -5.79
C LEU A 127 -12.58 13.77 -6.58
N ARG A 128 -13.71 13.70 -7.28
CA ARG A 128 -14.12 14.70 -8.28
C ARG A 128 -14.13 16.13 -7.73
N LYS A 129 -14.52 16.32 -6.48
CA LYS A 129 -14.63 17.65 -5.84
C LYS A 129 -13.30 18.35 -5.62
N PHE A 130 -12.22 17.59 -5.49
CA PHE A 130 -10.89 18.12 -5.16
C PHE A 130 -9.78 17.58 -6.08
N ILE A 131 -10.14 16.97 -7.20
CA ILE A 131 -9.19 16.32 -8.11
C ILE A 131 -8.14 17.30 -8.69
N ASP A 132 -8.50 18.57 -8.85
CA ASP A 132 -7.60 19.62 -9.36
C ASP A 132 -6.99 20.49 -8.22
N THR A 133 -7.21 20.09 -6.96
CA THR A 133 -6.63 20.74 -5.77
C THR A 133 -5.22 20.21 -5.54
N LYS A 134 -4.27 21.09 -5.17
CA LYS A 134 -2.89 20.70 -4.83
C LYS A 134 -2.84 19.88 -3.56
N GLY A 135 -1.92 18.91 -3.50
CA GLY A 135 -1.73 18.02 -2.37
C GLY A 135 -1.55 18.72 -1.02
N VAL A 136 -0.87 19.88 -1.02
CA VAL A 136 -0.68 20.69 0.19
C VAL A 136 -1.97 21.29 0.76
N GLN A 137 -3.01 21.45 -0.05
CA GLN A 137 -4.28 22.06 0.33
C GLN A 137 -5.36 21.04 0.72
N LEU A 138 -5.10 19.75 0.49
CA LEU A 138 -6.04 18.69 0.82
C LEU A 138 -6.13 18.48 2.34
N SER A 139 -7.35 18.25 2.84
CA SER A 139 -7.57 17.74 4.19
C SER A 139 -6.91 16.37 4.40
N GLY A 140 -6.76 15.92 5.64
CA GLY A 140 -6.18 14.63 5.95
C GLY A 140 -6.90 13.46 5.27
N GLY A 141 -8.23 13.46 5.30
CA GLY A 141 -9.06 12.42 4.66
C GLY A 141 -9.02 12.46 3.14
N GLU A 142 -9.09 13.65 2.51
CA GLU A 142 -8.96 13.81 1.06
C GLU A 142 -7.59 13.36 0.58
N ARG A 143 -6.54 13.77 1.28
CA ARG A 143 -5.16 13.35 0.99
C ARG A 143 -5.02 11.83 1.05
N ARG A 144 -5.56 11.19 2.09
CA ARG A 144 -5.48 9.73 2.24
C ARG A 144 -6.21 8.99 1.12
N ARG A 145 -7.36 9.50 0.66
CA ARG A 145 -8.06 8.95 -0.51
C ARG A 145 -7.22 9.03 -1.78
N VAL A 146 -6.54 10.15 -2.03
CA VAL A 146 -5.64 10.31 -3.19
C VAL A 146 -4.44 9.37 -3.09
N GLU A 147 -3.84 9.21 -1.91
CA GLU A 147 -2.72 8.30 -1.68
C GLU A 147 -3.11 6.83 -1.93
N ILE A 148 -4.31 6.42 -1.49
CA ILE A 148 -4.84 5.08 -1.76
C ILE A 148 -5.11 4.91 -3.25
N ALA A 149 -5.77 5.87 -3.91
CA ALA A 149 -6.03 5.83 -5.35
C ALA A 149 -4.71 5.71 -6.14
N ARG A 150 -3.69 6.46 -5.76
CA ARG A 150 -2.36 6.39 -6.32
C ARG A 150 -1.71 5.01 -6.13
N ALA A 151 -1.82 4.43 -4.94
CA ALA A 151 -1.28 3.10 -4.64
C ALA A 151 -1.95 1.99 -5.48
N LEU A 152 -3.17 2.23 -5.94
CA LEU A 152 -3.95 1.29 -6.75
C LEU A 152 -3.85 1.52 -8.26
N ALA A 153 -3.21 2.61 -8.69
CA ALA A 153 -3.16 3.00 -10.09
C ALA A 153 -2.63 1.89 -11.02
N LEU A 154 -1.69 1.07 -10.53
CA LEU A 154 -1.12 -0.04 -11.29
C LEU A 154 -1.70 -1.42 -10.88
N LYS A 155 -2.92 -1.44 -10.34
CA LYS A 155 -3.71 -2.64 -10.05
C LYS A 155 -2.93 -3.70 -9.25
N PRO A 156 -2.44 -3.37 -8.04
CA PRO A 156 -1.69 -4.31 -7.24
C PRO A 156 -2.56 -5.51 -6.81
N LYS A 157 -1.90 -6.64 -6.51
CA LYS A 157 -2.54 -7.83 -5.92
C LYS A 157 -2.66 -7.71 -4.41
N PHE A 158 -1.71 -6.99 -3.79
CA PHE A 158 -1.63 -6.77 -2.35
C PHE A 158 -1.37 -5.30 -2.05
N LEU A 159 -2.13 -4.76 -1.10
CA LEU A 159 -1.96 -3.41 -0.57
C LEU A 159 -1.60 -3.49 0.91
N LEU A 160 -0.42 -3.02 1.25
CA LEU A 160 0.07 -2.93 2.61
C LEU A 160 -0.16 -1.53 3.15
N LEU A 161 -0.88 -1.42 4.27
CA LEU A 161 -1.32 -0.18 4.89
C LEU A 161 -0.68 -0.05 6.28
N ASP A 162 0.31 0.81 6.43
CA ASP A 162 0.95 1.07 7.73
C ASP A 162 0.18 2.17 8.46
N GLU A 163 -0.49 1.82 9.56
CA GLU A 163 -1.32 2.71 10.37
C GLU A 163 -2.26 3.62 9.54
N PRO A 164 -3.14 3.06 8.69
CA PRO A 164 -3.89 3.83 7.70
C PRO A 164 -4.85 4.87 8.28
N PHE A 165 -5.11 4.83 9.58
CA PHE A 165 -6.03 5.71 10.29
C PHE A 165 -5.32 6.75 11.16
N ALA A 166 -3.98 6.76 11.20
CA ALA A 166 -3.22 7.69 12.01
C ALA A 166 -3.41 9.15 11.55
N GLY A 167 -3.72 10.05 12.49
CA GLY A 167 -3.85 11.48 12.22
C GLY A 167 -5.06 11.87 11.35
N ILE A 168 -6.07 11.01 11.24
CA ILE A 168 -7.29 11.24 10.46
C ILE A 168 -8.48 11.45 11.42
N ASP A 169 -9.40 12.33 11.04
CA ASP A 169 -10.63 12.55 11.81
C ASP A 169 -11.55 11.31 11.80
N PRO A 170 -12.39 11.12 12.84
CA PRO A 170 -13.22 9.92 12.99
C PRO A 170 -14.17 9.63 11.82
N ILE A 171 -14.68 10.68 11.14
CA ILE A 171 -15.59 10.52 10.01
C ILE A 171 -14.82 9.95 8.81
N SER A 172 -13.65 10.53 8.51
CA SER A 172 -12.77 10.06 7.46
C SER A 172 -12.24 8.63 7.71
N VAL A 173 -12.07 8.22 8.97
CA VAL A 173 -11.72 6.82 9.31
C VAL A 173 -12.78 5.84 8.80
N ILE A 174 -14.07 6.15 9.00
CA ILE A 174 -15.18 5.31 8.53
C ILE A 174 -15.14 5.18 7.00
N ASP A 175 -14.87 6.27 6.29
CA ASP A 175 -14.79 6.27 4.84
C ASP A 175 -13.62 5.41 4.34
N ILE A 176 -12.45 5.53 4.97
CA ILE A 176 -11.28 4.70 4.62
C ILE A 176 -11.55 3.22 4.92
N GLN A 177 -12.23 2.89 6.02
CA GLN A 177 -12.63 1.51 6.31
C GLN A 177 -13.57 0.94 5.23
N ARG A 178 -14.51 1.75 4.71
CA ARG A 178 -15.39 1.36 3.58
C ARG A 178 -14.56 1.10 2.32
N ILE A 179 -13.62 1.99 2.02
CA ILE A 179 -12.69 1.83 0.89
C ILE A 179 -11.93 0.50 1.01
N ILE A 180 -11.32 0.21 2.16
CA ILE A 180 -10.58 -1.03 2.42
C ILE A 180 -11.46 -2.27 2.16
N LYS A 181 -12.71 -2.26 2.63
CA LYS A 181 -13.66 -3.36 2.37
C LYS A 181 -13.98 -3.53 0.88
N VAL A 182 -14.18 -2.42 0.15
CA VAL A 182 -14.42 -2.47 -1.30
C VAL A 182 -13.21 -3.06 -2.01
N LEU A 183 -11.99 -2.69 -1.63
CA LEU A 183 -10.77 -3.21 -2.23
C LEU A 183 -10.59 -4.71 -2.00
N ALA A 184 -10.94 -5.21 -0.82
CA ALA A 184 -10.93 -6.64 -0.54
C ALA A 184 -11.95 -7.38 -1.42
N ASN A 185 -13.16 -6.83 -1.59
CA ASN A 185 -14.17 -7.40 -2.50
C ASN A 185 -13.70 -7.41 -3.96
N ASP A 186 -12.83 -6.48 -4.36
CA ASP A 186 -12.17 -6.45 -5.67
C ASP A 186 -10.96 -7.42 -5.77
N SER A 187 -10.87 -8.37 -4.85
CA SER A 187 -9.83 -9.40 -4.80
C SER A 187 -8.43 -8.87 -4.50
N ILE A 188 -8.28 -7.71 -3.89
CA ILE A 188 -7.00 -7.20 -3.37
C ILE A 188 -6.78 -7.74 -1.97
N GLY A 189 -5.64 -8.41 -1.73
CA GLY A 189 -5.23 -8.80 -0.37
C GLY A 189 -4.72 -7.58 0.40
N ILE A 190 -5.15 -7.40 1.64
CA ILE A 190 -4.83 -6.19 2.44
C ILE A 190 -4.19 -6.60 3.77
N LEU A 191 -3.06 -5.97 4.07
CA LEU A 191 -2.34 -6.11 5.33
C LEU A 191 -2.25 -4.76 6.02
#